data_592615eda1332cd344f263ea54e7fb39
#
_entry.id   592615eda1332cd344f263ea54e7fb39
#
_cell.length_a   1.000
_cell.length_b   1.000
_cell.length_c   1.000
_cell.angle_alpha   90.00
_cell.angle_beta   90.00
_cell.angle_gamma   90.00
#
_symmetry.space_group_name_H-M   'P 1'
#
loop_
_entity.id
_entity.type
_entity.pdbx_description
1 polymer ?
#
loop_
_entity_poly.entity_id
_entity_poly.type
_entity_poly.pdbx_seq_one_letter_code
_entity_poly.pdbx_strand_id
1 'polypeptide(L)'
;MGEVTGQAFMQIENIDGGVDGHQFTRMTLGMDVETRVNIDDVKAGEIDGGVDFAAQHLALGHIARNDGVQYNGRTYNKGDTVHFEAFKPYIELANDANDELAGFRMGFGQARGSVSSLTSSFSGNIGLKLDDGSGTIYDATLMDQNGQATPRRATHIGIVDPAAAPADCTGAPATNCAPLTHLQSLVVGDENAEGTTGFTNDFFVGFQREGVDWQSPDGATVINAGQGVFINLPTSMTVEMSKLINQGVERLQTHRNDMGKQLF
;
A
#
# COMPACT_ATOMS: atom_id res chain seq x y z
N MET A 1 -29.02 -7.53 -34.62
CA MET A 1 -27.80 -7.75 -33.81
C MET A 1 -28.29 -8.03 -32.38
N GLY A 2 -28.19 -9.26 -31.93
CA GLY A 2 -28.63 -9.63 -30.58
C GLY A 2 -27.66 -9.06 -29.56
N GLU A 3 -28.21 -8.29 -28.64
CA GLU A 3 -27.50 -7.82 -27.46
C GLU A 3 -27.18 -9.06 -26.59
N VAL A 4 -25.90 -9.43 -26.49
CA VAL A 4 -25.47 -10.48 -25.57
C VAL A 4 -25.37 -9.82 -24.20
N THR A 5 -26.45 -9.89 -23.42
CA THR A 5 -26.47 -9.55 -22.00
C THR A 5 -25.86 -10.70 -21.18
N GLY A 6 -24.59 -11.00 -21.40
CA GLY A 6 -23.77 -11.73 -20.43
C GLY A 6 -23.06 -10.70 -19.58
N GLN A 7 -23.17 -10.75 -18.25
CA GLN A 7 -22.26 -10.02 -17.39
C GLN A 7 -20.85 -10.44 -17.82
N ALA A 8 -20.09 -9.50 -18.40
CA ALA A 8 -18.73 -9.78 -18.83
C ALA A 8 -17.90 -10.10 -17.60
N PHE A 9 -17.51 -11.36 -17.42
CA PHE A 9 -16.60 -11.78 -16.36
C PHE A 9 -15.23 -11.06 -16.49
N MET A 10 -14.90 -10.63 -17.69
CA MET A 10 -13.66 -9.90 -18.00
C MET A 10 -13.96 -8.76 -18.97
N GLN A 11 -13.47 -7.58 -18.66
CA GLN A 11 -13.49 -6.40 -19.53
C GLN A 11 -12.06 -6.09 -19.94
N ILE A 12 -11.86 -5.74 -21.22
CA ILE A 12 -10.57 -5.30 -21.76
C ILE A 12 -10.76 -3.89 -22.30
N GLU A 13 -9.90 -2.97 -21.87
CA GLU A 13 -9.94 -1.57 -22.25
C GLU A 13 -8.55 -1.12 -22.71
N ASN A 14 -8.52 -0.35 -23.80
CA ASN A 14 -7.34 0.40 -24.18
C ASN A 14 -7.53 1.83 -23.66
N ILE A 15 -6.53 2.33 -22.93
CA ILE A 15 -6.54 3.64 -22.30
C ILE A 15 -5.39 4.43 -22.89
N ASP A 16 -5.71 5.58 -23.47
CA ASP A 16 -4.69 6.47 -24.00
C ASP A 16 -3.85 7.02 -22.83
N GLY A 17 -2.56 6.86 -22.96
CA GLY A 17 -1.61 7.39 -21.99
C GLY A 17 -1.51 8.90 -22.08
N GLY A 18 -1.31 9.52 -20.94
CA GLY A 18 -1.17 10.96 -20.83
C GLY A 18 0.12 11.51 -21.47
N VAL A 19 0.78 12.41 -20.78
CA VAL A 19 1.90 13.23 -21.30
C VAL A 19 3.11 12.41 -21.76
N ASP A 20 3.35 11.24 -21.19
CA ASP A 20 4.56 10.43 -21.45
C ASP A 20 4.44 9.47 -22.65
N GLY A 21 3.31 9.48 -23.35
CA GLY A 21 3.12 8.71 -24.59
C GLY A 21 2.96 7.20 -24.41
N HIS A 22 2.83 6.71 -23.17
CA HIS A 22 2.50 5.31 -22.92
C HIS A 22 1.08 4.98 -23.38
N GLN A 23 0.87 3.76 -23.86
CA GLN A 23 -0.43 3.20 -24.17
C GLN A 23 -0.75 2.10 -23.15
N PHE A 24 -1.96 2.10 -22.61
CA PHE A 24 -2.32 1.12 -21.61
C PHE A 24 -3.38 0.15 -22.10
N THR A 25 -3.23 -1.11 -21.72
CA THR A 25 -4.26 -2.14 -21.89
C THR A 25 -4.61 -2.71 -20.51
N ARG A 26 -5.83 -2.45 -20.05
CA ARG A 26 -6.34 -2.93 -18.77
C ARG A 26 -7.28 -4.10 -18.98
N MET A 27 -7.06 -5.16 -18.22
CA MET A 27 -7.94 -6.33 -18.12
C MET A 27 -8.53 -6.38 -16.72
N THR A 28 -9.82 -6.10 -16.60
CA THR A 28 -10.55 -6.07 -15.33
C THR A 28 -11.44 -7.30 -15.19
N LEU A 29 -11.40 -7.97 -14.04
CA LEU A 29 -12.27 -9.07 -13.70
C LEU A 29 -13.50 -8.57 -12.93
N GLY A 30 -14.69 -8.93 -13.36
CA GLY A 30 -15.97 -8.58 -12.70
C GLY A 30 -16.25 -9.49 -11.51
N MET A 31 -15.39 -9.46 -10.48
CA MET A 31 -15.52 -10.29 -9.29
C MET A 31 -15.21 -9.50 -8.01
N ASP A 32 -15.79 -9.95 -6.93
CA ASP A 32 -15.51 -9.48 -5.58
C ASP A 32 -14.61 -10.49 -4.88
N VAL A 33 -13.62 -9.99 -4.12
CA VAL A 33 -12.64 -10.80 -3.42
C VAL A 33 -12.62 -10.40 -1.95
N GLU A 34 -12.96 -11.33 -1.08
CA GLU A 34 -12.69 -11.25 0.35
C GLU A 34 -11.56 -12.25 0.65
N THR A 35 -10.42 -11.77 1.09
CA THR A 35 -9.24 -12.62 1.26
C THR A 35 -8.51 -12.40 2.58
N ARG A 36 -7.84 -13.45 3.02
CA ARG A 36 -6.82 -13.40 4.06
C ARG A 36 -5.60 -14.15 3.57
N VAL A 37 -4.50 -13.47 3.48
CA VAL A 37 -3.22 -14.01 2.99
C VAL A 37 -2.17 -13.84 4.07
N ASN A 38 -1.28 -14.83 4.20
CA ASN A 38 -0.07 -14.74 5.02
C ASN A 38 1.10 -15.27 4.18
N ILE A 39 2.18 -14.51 4.12
CA ILE A 39 3.41 -14.84 3.40
C ILE A 39 4.58 -14.60 4.35
N ASP A 40 5.43 -15.58 4.55
CA ASP A 40 6.49 -15.51 5.57
C ASP A 40 7.61 -14.54 5.18
N ASP A 41 8.05 -14.58 3.91
CA ASP A 41 9.12 -13.73 3.39
C ASP A 41 8.84 -13.36 1.94
N VAL A 42 8.98 -12.08 1.62
CA VAL A 42 8.78 -11.53 0.27
C VAL A 42 9.96 -10.64 -0.08
N LYS A 43 10.53 -10.89 -1.24
CA LYS A 43 11.50 -10.00 -1.89
C LYS A 43 11.13 -9.83 -3.34
N ALA A 44 11.14 -8.59 -3.82
CA ALA A 44 10.86 -8.25 -5.21
C ALA A 44 11.74 -7.10 -5.68
N GLY A 45 12.12 -7.13 -6.98
CA GLY A 45 12.99 -6.12 -7.56
C GLY A 45 14.43 -6.22 -7.06
N GLU A 46 14.99 -7.43 -7.04
CA GLU A 46 16.42 -7.65 -6.71
C GLU A 46 17.30 -7.30 -7.92
N ILE A 47 17.68 -6.02 -8.02
CA ILE A 47 18.51 -5.49 -9.11
C ILE A 47 19.61 -4.61 -8.50
N ASP A 48 20.80 -4.65 -9.10
CA ASP A 48 21.95 -3.79 -8.72
C ASP A 48 22.33 -3.86 -7.23
N GLY A 49 22.25 -5.05 -6.64
CA GLY A 49 22.65 -5.29 -5.26
C GLY A 49 21.71 -4.73 -4.20
N GLY A 50 20.51 -4.30 -4.57
CA GLY A 50 19.45 -3.86 -3.65
C GLY A 50 18.12 -4.54 -3.95
N VAL A 51 17.15 -4.36 -3.06
CA VAL A 51 15.81 -4.93 -3.16
C VAL A 51 14.78 -3.82 -3.10
N ASP A 52 13.91 -3.71 -4.11
CA ASP A 52 12.90 -2.64 -4.17
C ASP A 52 11.81 -2.83 -3.11
N PHE A 53 11.40 -4.07 -2.85
CA PHE A 53 10.48 -4.40 -1.78
C PHE A 53 10.95 -5.64 -1.02
N ALA A 54 11.13 -5.51 0.30
CA ALA A 54 11.44 -6.62 1.18
C ALA A 54 10.60 -6.54 2.46
N ALA A 55 9.88 -7.59 2.76
CA ALA A 55 9.04 -7.69 3.95
C ALA A 55 8.97 -9.10 4.48
N GLN A 56 8.94 -9.24 5.81
CA GLN A 56 8.64 -10.49 6.51
C GLN A 56 7.22 -10.45 7.05
N HIS A 57 6.61 -11.63 7.17
CA HIS A 57 5.27 -11.81 7.75
C HIS A 57 4.22 -10.91 7.10
N LEU A 58 4.25 -10.78 5.77
CA LEU A 58 3.26 -10.01 5.02
C LEU A 58 1.89 -10.69 5.14
N ALA A 59 0.89 -9.93 5.54
CA ALA A 59 -0.48 -10.43 5.65
C ALA A 59 -1.50 -9.41 5.14
N LEU A 60 -2.51 -9.91 4.45
CA LEU A 60 -3.73 -9.18 4.12
C LEU A 60 -4.86 -9.72 5.01
N GLY A 61 -5.63 -8.81 5.60
CA GLY A 61 -6.64 -9.15 6.60
C GLY A 61 -6.03 -9.57 7.94
N HIS A 62 -6.87 -9.72 8.95
CA HIS A 62 -6.44 -10.05 10.30
C HIS A 62 -7.49 -10.85 11.06
N ILE A 63 -7.23 -11.15 12.33
CA ILE A 63 -8.15 -11.81 13.25
C ILE A 63 -8.52 -10.82 14.35
N ALA A 64 -9.81 -10.65 14.61
CA ALA A 64 -10.30 -9.79 15.67
C ALA A 64 -9.83 -10.30 17.05
N ARG A 65 -9.22 -9.41 17.83
CA ARG A 65 -8.69 -9.75 19.17
C ARG A 65 -9.73 -9.66 20.29
N ASN A 66 -10.77 -8.85 20.08
CA ASN A 66 -11.79 -8.55 21.06
C ASN A 66 -13.18 -8.71 20.45
N ASP A 67 -14.18 -8.90 21.32
CA ASP A 67 -15.57 -8.92 20.93
C ASP A 67 -16.08 -7.50 20.63
N GLY A 68 -17.02 -7.38 19.69
CA GLY A 68 -17.68 -6.13 19.37
C GLY A 68 -16.83 -5.09 18.61
N VAL A 69 -15.65 -5.48 18.09
CA VAL A 69 -14.82 -4.56 17.32
C VAL A 69 -15.41 -4.26 15.95
N GLN A 70 -15.25 -3.01 15.52
CA GLN A 70 -15.77 -2.53 14.24
C GLN A 70 -14.64 -2.45 13.21
N TYR A 71 -14.83 -3.13 12.06
CA TYR A 71 -13.96 -3.03 10.90
C TYR A 71 -14.80 -3.04 9.64
N ASN A 72 -14.46 -2.21 8.68
CA ASN A 72 -15.12 -2.19 7.37
C ASN A 72 -16.66 -2.09 7.45
N GLY A 73 -17.19 -1.38 8.46
CA GLY A 73 -18.63 -1.26 8.68
C GLY A 73 -19.32 -2.52 9.23
N ARG A 74 -18.56 -3.53 9.63
CA ARG A 74 -19.07 -4.78 10.23
C ARG A 74 -18.58 -4.94 11.67
N THR A 75 -19.38 -5.64 12.49
CA THR A 75 -19.00 -6.00 13.88
C THR A 75 -18.43 -7.40 13.90
N TYR A 76 -17.30 -7.57 14.55
CA TYR A 76 -16.60 -8.85 14.69
C TYR A 76 -16.45 -9.23 16.17
N ASN A 77 -16.46 -10.52 16.45
CA ASN A 77 -16.13 -11.08 17.75
C ASN A 77 -14.71 -11.61 17.75
N LYS A 78 -14.17 -11.81 18.95
CA LYS A 78 -12.84 -12.38 19.12
C LYS A 78 -12.68 -13.71 18.37
N GLY A 79 -11.64 -13.77 17.53
CA GLY A 79 -11.35 -14.93 16.70
C GLY A 79 -11.99 -14.92 15.31
N ASP A 80 -12.88 -13.95 15.03
CA ASP A 80 -13.43 -13.79 13.70
C ASP A 80 -12.38 -13.30 12.72
N THR A 81 -12.49 -13.75 11.47
CA THR A 81 -11.62 -13.28 10.39
C THR A 81 -12.14 -11.97 9.83
N VAL A 82 -11.32 -10.93 9.88
CA VAL A 82 -11.53 -9.66 9.18
C VAL A 82 -10.79 -9.74 7.85
N HIS A 83 -11.55 -9.91 6.77
CA HIS A 83 -10.98 -10.05 5.44
C HIS A 83 -10.49 -8.71 4.88
N PHE A 84 -9.49 -8.78 4.01
CA PHE A 84 -9.19 -7.71 3.07
C PHE A 84 -10.22 -7.79 1.96
N GLU A 85 -10.92 -6.69 1.70
CA GLU A 85 -12.00 -6.58 0.71
C GLU A 85 -11.47 -5.90 -0.54
N ALA A 86 -11.67 -6.54 -1.69
CA ALA A 86 -11.25 -6.02 -2.98
C ALA A 86 -12.31 -6.31 -4.05
N PHE A 87 -12.52 -5.36 -4.95
CA PHE A 87 -13.49 -5.45 -6.03
C PHE A 87 -12.81 -5.19 -7.36
N LYS A 88 -13.26 -5.92 -8.38
CA LYS A 88 -12.78 -5.74 -9.76
C LYS A 88 -11.26 -5.75 -9.86
N PRO A 89 -10.57 -6.85 -9.48
CA PRO A 89 -9.13 -6.95 -9.66
C PRO A 89 -8.79 -6.77 -11.14
N TYR A 90 -7.66 -6.08 -11.40
CA TYR A 90 -7.22 -5.84 -12.77
C TYR A 90 -5.73 -6.08 -12.92
N ILE A 91 -5.34 -6.37 -14.16
CA ILE A 91 -3.96 -6.29 -14.65
C ILE A 91 -3.94 -5.23 -15.75
N GLU A 92 -2.94 -4.36 -15.71
CA GLU A 92 -2.76 -3.32 -16.73
C GLU A 92 -1.34 -3.36 -17.25
N LEU A 93 -1.20 -3.35 -18.56
CA LEU A 93 0.05 -3.30 -19.29
C LEU A 93 0.29 -1.88 -19.78
N ALA A 94 1.51 -1.39 -19.69
CA ALA A 94 1.96 -0.14 -20.29
C ALA A 94 2.96 -0.45 -21.41
N ASN A 95 2.68 0.02 -22.62
CA ASN A 95 3.61 -0.01 -23.73
C ASN A 95 4.19 1.38 -23.98
N ASP A 96 5.46 1.47 -24.33
CA ASP A 96 6.13 2.71 -24.70
C ASP A 96 5.76 3.17 -26.13
N ALA A 97 6.33 4.27 -26.59
CA ALA A 97 6.11 4.83 -27.91
C ALA A 97 6.56 3.92 -29.08
N ASN A 98 7.36 2.88 -28.79
CA ASN A 98 7.81 1.88 -29.76
C ASN A 98 6.97 0.61 -29.73
N ASP A 99 5.87 0.60 -28.96
CA ASP A 99 5.01 -0.55 -28.72
C ASP A 99 5.73 -1.69 -27.95
N GLU A 100 6.78 -1.34 -27.18
CA GLU A 100 7.46 -2.27 -26.28
C GLU A 100 6.87 -2.19 -24.88
N LEU A 101 6.82 -3.33 -24.18
CA LEU A 101 6.32 -3.39 -22.79
C LEU A 101 7.21 -2.55 -21.86
N ALA A 102 6.70 -1.43 -21.37
CA ALA A 102 7.33 -0.56 -20.39
C ALA A 102 7.12 -1.07 -18.95
N GLY A 103 5.95 -1.65 -18.69
CA GLY A 103 5.64 -2.19 -17.38
C GLY A 103 4.27 -2.84 -17.30
N PHE A 104 4.00 -3.45 -16.16
CA PHE A 104 2.65 -3.91 -15.82
C PHE A 104 2.35 -3.60 -14.36
N ARG A 105 1.07 -3.47 -14.03
CA ARG A 105 0.60 -3.39 -12.64
C ARG A 105 -0.57 -4.31 -12.39
N MET A 106 -0.72 -4.69 -11.14
CA MET A 106 -1.88 -5.40 -10.60
C MET A 106 -2.52 -4.56 -9.51
N GLY A 107 -3.81 -4.38 -9.58
CA GLY A 107 -4.54 -3.57 -8.61
C GLY A 107 -6.00 -3.97 -8.55
N PHE A 108 -6.79 -3.11 -7.91
CA PHE A 108 -8.20 -3.32 -7.69
C PHE A 108 -8.98 -2.07 -8.09
N GLY A 109 -10.16 -2.25 -8.65
CA GLY A 109 -11.09 -1.14 -8.88
C GLY A 109 -11.51 -0.49 -7.57
N GLN A 110 -11.58 -1.26 -6.49
CA GLN A 110 -11.76 -0.78 -5.12
C GLN A 110 -11.13 -1.76 -4.14
N ALA A 111 -10.47 -1.26 -3.10
CA ALA A 111 -9.88 -2.07 -2.04
C ALA A 111 -9.96 -1.39 -0.67
N ARG A 112 -10.09 -2.19 0.40
CA ARG A 112 -9.90 -1.75 1.78
C ARG A 112 -9.56 -2.91 2.68
N GLY A 113 -8.89 -2.62 3.79
CA GLY A 113 -8.60 -3.62 4.81
C GLY A 113 -7.19 -3.49 5.36
N SER A 114 -6.81 -4.39 6.26
CA SER A 114 -5.49 -4.33 6.89
C SER A 114 -4.41 -5.00 6.06
N VAL A 115 -3.25 -4.37 6.04
CA VAL A 115 -1.97 -4.92 5.58
C VAL A 115 -1.00 -4.92 6.75
N SER A 116 -0.43 -6.06 7.08
CA SER A 116 0.55 -6.19 8.18
C SER A 116 1.86 -6.76 7.64
N SER A 117 3.00 -6.21 8.06
CA SER A 117 4.32 -6.68 7.64
C SER A 117 5.43 -6.15 8.53
N LEU A 118 6.60 -6.76 8.45
CA LEU A 118 7.87 -6.18 8.89
C LEU A 118 8.64 -5.77 7.64
N THR A 119 8.39 -4.57 7.16
CA THR A 119 8.97 -4.06 5.92
C THR A 119 10.35 -3.48 6.19
N SER A 120 11.37 -4.00 5.50
CA SER A 120 12.76 -3.54 5.60
C SER A 120 13.23 -2.73 4.39
N SER A 121 12.54 -2.84 3.25
CA SER A 121 12.77 -2.02 2.05
C SER A 121 11.44 -1.79 1.34
N PHE A 122 11.20 -0.57 0.90
CA PHE A 122 9.96 -0.20 0.23
C PHE A 122 10.22 0.79 -0.91
N SER A 123 9.66 0.51 -2.06
CA SER A 123 9.63 1.46 -3.18
C SER A 123 8.18 1.76 -3.54
N GLY A 124 7.83 3.04 -3.59
CA GLY A 124 6.47 3.45 -3.89
C GLY A 124 5.98 4.64 -3.07
N ASN A 125 4.69 4.64 -2.77
CA ASN A 125 4.02 5.63 -1.94
C ASN A 125 3.27 4.94 -0.79
N ILE A 126 3.34 5.54 0.39
CA ILE A 126 2.48 5.19 1.54
C ILE A 126 1.71 6.47 1.90
N GLY A 127 0.38 6.44 1.75
CA GLY A 127 -0.50 7.58 1.99
C GLY A 127 -0.70 7.93 3.47
N LEU A 128 0.22 7.52 4.35
CA LEU A 128 0.16 7.75 5.80
C LEU A 128 0.28 9.24 6.11
N LYS A 129 -0.48 9.70 7.09
CA LYS A 129 -0.35 11.02 7.69
C LYS A 129 0.35 10.95 9.04
N LEU A 130 1.22 11.91 9.32
CA LEU A 130 1.98 12.01 10.56
C LEU A 130 1.63 13.29 11.31
N ASP A 131 1.21 13.16 12.57
CA ASP A 131 1.02 14.27 13.51
C ASP A 131 2.34 14.53 14.24
N ASP A 132 2.83 15.77 14.21
CA ASP A 132 4.07 16.19 14.88
C ASP A 132 3.93 16.35 16.40
N GLY A 133 2.72 16.18 16.94
CA GLY A 133 2.39 16.37 18.35
C GLY A 133 2.04 17.82 18.70
N SER A 134 2.16 18.76 17.77
CA SER A 134 1.68 20.14 17.93
C SER A 134 0.24 20.33 17.39
N GLY A 135 -0.30 19.31 16.72
CA GLY A 135 -1.57 19.33 16.00
C GLY A 135 -1.40 19.66 14.52
N THR A 136 -0.16 19.73 14.02
CA THR A 136 0.10 19.86 12.58
C THR A 136 0.26 18.47 11.96
N ILE A 137 -0.50 18.22 10.89
CA ILE A 137 -0.51 16.95 10.18
C ILE A 137 0.23 17.11 8.85
N TYR A 138 1.16 16.20 8.60
CA TYR A 138 1.99 16.14 7.40
C TYR A 138 1.73 14.84 6.64
N ASP A 139 1.87 14.88 5.33
CA ASP A 139 1.99 13.65 4.55
C ASP A 139 3.35 13.00 4.86
N ALA A 140 3.32 11.69 5.14
CA ALA A 140 4.52 10.96 5.47
C ALA A 140 5.44 10.87 4.24
N THR A 141 6.73 11.07 4.47
CA THR A 141 7.77 10.98 3.44
C THR A 141 8.61 9.73 3.65
N LEU A 142 8.76 8.91 2.61
CA LEU A 142 9.68 7.79 2.60
C LEU A 142 11.13 8.30 2.56
N MET A 143 12.02 7.66 3.33
CA MET A 143 13.39 8.11 3.54
C MET A 143 14.37 6.94 3.50
N ASP A 144 15.62 7.26 3.18
CA ASP A 144 16.75 6.35 3.42
C ASP A 144 17.18 6.36 4.90
N GLN A 145 18.19 5.57 5.23
CA GLN A 145 18.75 5.50 6.59
C GLN A 145 19.38 6.81 7.10
N ASN A 146 19.66 7.77 6.20
CA ASN A 146 20.25 9.07 6.54
C ASN A 146 19.19 10.17 6.66
N GLY A 147 17.89 9.84 6.53
CA GLY A 147 16.80 10.81 6.56
C GLY A 147 16.59 11.58 5.24
N GLN A 148 17.20 11.13 4.15
CA GLN A 148 16.97 11.73 2.84
C GLN A 148 15.73 11.14 2.19
N ALA A 149 14.86 12.01 1.68
CA ALA A 149 13.63 11.58 1.00
C ALA A 149 13.96 10.72 -0.23
N THR A 150 13.32 9.57 -0.34
CA THR A 150 13.47 8.67 -1.48
C THR A 150 12.20 7.83 -1.69
N PRO A 151 11.63 7.78 -2.90
CA PRO A 151 10.53 6.87 -3.21
C PRO A 151 11.00 5.45 -3.55
N ARG A 152 12.33 5.21 -3.57
CA ARG A 152 12.93 3.93 -3.96
C ARG A 152 13.79 3.38 -2.84
N ARG A 153 13.55 2.11 -2.47
CA ARG A 153 14.31 1.37 -1.44
C ARG A 153 14.40 2.10 -0.11
N ALA A 154 13.33 2.80 0.23
CA ALA A 154 13.23 3.46 1.52
C ALA A 154 13.29 2.42 2.65
N THR A 155 13.97 2.78 3.73
CA THR A 155 14.07 1.98 4.96
C THR A 155 13.41 2.67 6.14
N HIS A 156 13.09 3.96 5.99
CA HIS A 156 12.51 4.83 7.00
C HIS A 156 11.34 5.62 6.44
N ILE A 157 10.57 6.21 7.33
CA ILE A 157 9.47 7.12 7.03
C ILE A 157 9.46 8.24 8.07
N GLY A 158 9.09 9.45 7.67
CA GLY A 158 9.11 10.57 8.58
C GLY A 158 8.46 11.83 8.03
N ILE A 159 8.68 12.93 8.75
CA ILE A 159 8.18 14.26 8.42
C ILE A 159 9.31 15.06 7.76
N VAL A 160 9.02 15.66 6.59
CA VAL A 160 9.85 16.69 5.97
C VAL A 160 9.14 18.02 6.15
N ASP A 161 9.70 18.88 6.99
CA ASP A 161 9.24 20.25 7.16
C ASP A 161 10.38 21.20 6.77
N PRO A 162 10.21 22.04 5.72
CA PRO A 162 11.22 23.02 5.32
C PRO A 162 11.55 24.06 6.40
N ALA A 163 10.67 24.25 7.39
CA ALA A 163 10.85 25.18 8.49
C ALA A 163 11.46 24.55 9.75
N ALA A 164 11.55 23.22 9.82
CA ALA A 164 12.09 22.48 10.95
C ALA A 164 13.51 21.96 10.68
N ALA A 165 14.14 21.40 11.73
CA ALA A 165 15.38 20.67 11.58
C ALA A 165 15.20 19.47 10.64
N PRO A 166 16.21 19.11 9.83
CA PRO A 166 16.15 17.91 9.00
C PRO A 166 15.83 16.67 9.82
N ALA A 167 15.14 15.71 9.18
CA ALA A 167 14.90 14.42 9.80
C ALA A 167 16.25 13.73 10.11
N ASP A 168 16.39 13.22 11.31
CA ASP A 168 17.55 12.43 11.75
C ASP A 168 17.09 11.01 12.09
N CYS A 169 17.42 10.08 11.21
CA CYS A 169 17.11 8.67 11.38
C CYS A 169 18.19 7.91 12.18
N THR A 170 19.35 8.52 12.40
CA THR A 170 20.50 7.89 13.06
C THR A 170 20.64 8.27 14.54
N GLY A 171 19.96 9.34 14.95
CA GLY A 171 19.98 9.83 16.33
C GLY A 171 19.34 8.86 17.32
N ALA A 172 19.73 8.99 18.59
CA ALA A 172 19.13 8.23 19.67
C ALA A 172 18.67 9.18 20.81
N PRO A 173 17.41 9.64 20.78
CA PRO A 173 16.30 9.23 19.91
C PRO A 173 16.40 9.83 18.49
N ALA A 174 15.80 9.16 17.53
CA ALA A 174 15.60 9.71 16.18
C ALA A 174 14.66 10.92 16.24
N THR A 175 14.79 11.83 15.27
CA THR A 175 13.95 13.03 15.18
C THR A 175 13.24 13.05 13.83
N ASN A 176 11.91 13.18 13.84
CA ASN A 176 11.05 13.20 12.65
C ASN A 176 11.27 12.04 11.68
N CYS A 177 11.77 10.91 12.16
CA CYS A 177 12.10 9.74 11.38
C CYS A 177 11.92 8.46 12.19
N ALA A 178 11.32 7.42 11.58
CA ALA A 178 11.18 6.10 12.18
C ALA A 178 11.46 5.01 11.14
N PRO A 179 12.02 3.84 11.52
CA PRO A 179 12.21 2.74 10.60
C PRO A 179 10.86 2.18 10.13
N LEU A 180 10.78 1.75 8.86
CA LEU A 180 9.56 1.14 8.30
C LEU A 180 9.11 -0.10 9.05
N THR A 181 10.01 -0.82 9.73
CA THR A 181 9.68 -1.95 10.60
C THR A 181 8.82 -1.58 11.80
N HIS A 182 8.69 -0.29 12.13
CA HIS A 182 7.77 0.21 13.14
C HIS A 182 6.32 0.33 12.62
N LEU A 183 6.10 0.33 11.31
CA LEU A 183 4.76 0.29 10.69
C LEU A 183 4.30 -1.16 10.50
N GLN A 184 3.97 -1.86 11.60
CA GLN A 184 3.67 -3.29 11.52
C GLN A 184 2.27 -3.60 11.02
N SER A 185 1.36 -2.64 11.02
CA SER A 185 0.05 -2.75 10.38
C SER A 185 -0.43 -1.40 9.86
N LEU A 186 -0.98 -1.42 8.67
CA LEU A 186 -1.63 -0.29 8.02
C LEU A 186 -3.06 -0.70 7.63
N VAL A 187 -3.95 0.27 7.56
CA VAL A 187 -5.30 0.09 7.02
C VAL A 187 -5.35 0.75 5.65
N VAL A 188 -5.44 -0.08 4.61
CA VAL A 188 -5.63 0.38 3.23
C VAL A 188 -7.03 0.92 3.07
N GLY A 189 -7.16 2.05 2.40
CA GLY A 189 -8.43 2.71 2.09
C GLY A 189 -8.34 4.22 2.26
N ASP A 190 -9.35 4.92 1.77
CA ASP A 190 -9.46 6.36 1.89
C ASP A 190 -10.30 6.73 3.12
N GLU A 191 -10.06 7.90 3.68
CA GLU A 191 -10.91 8.44 4.75
C GLU A 191 -12.26 8.86 4.15
N ASN A 192 -13.34 8.35 4.71
CA ASN A 192 -14.67 8.78 4.31
C ASN A 192 -15.16 9.93 5.21
N ALA A 193 -16.28 10.53 4.83
CA ALA A 193 -16.88 11.69 5.53
C ALA A 193 -17.23 11.41 7.02
N GLU A 194 -17.30 10.15 7.41
CA GLU A 194 -17.61 9.70 8.78
C GLU A 194 -16.34 9.43 9.61
N GLY A 195 -15.13 9.68 9.03
CA GLY A 195 -13.85 9.39 9.67
C GLY A 195 -13.52 7.90 9.77
N THR A 196 -14.23 7.06 9.03
CA THR A 196 -13.95 5.62 8.94
C THR A 196 -13.24 5.29 7.62
N THR A 197 -12.65 4.10 7.53
CA THR A 197 -11.95 3.66 6.32
C THR A 197 -12.95 3.27 5.23
N GLY A 198 -12.97 4.05 4.14
CA GLY A 198 -13.68 3.76 2.91
C GLY A 198 -12.84 2.91 1.95
N PHE A 199 -13.38 2.64 0.76
CA PHE A 199 -12.63 2.01 -0.32
C PHE A 199 -11.71 3.01 -1.00
N THR A 200 -10.52 2.55 -1.40
CA THR A 200 -9.63 3.25 -2.34
C THR A 200 -9.61 2.53 -3.68
N ASN A 201 -9.38 3.26 -4.76
CA ASN A 201 -9.16 2.72 -6.11
C ASN A 201 -7.68 2.76 -6.54
N ASP A 202 -6.80 3.24 -5.67
CA ASP A 202 -5.39 3.49 -5.99
C ASP A 202 -4.42 2.46 -5.39
N PHE A 203 -4.92 1.37 -4.80
CA PHE A 203 -4.04 0.31 -4.29
C PHE A 203 -3.59 -0.62 -5.42
N PHE A 204 -2.28 -0.59 -5.71
CA PHE A 204 -1.68 -1.48 -6.72
C PHE A 204 -0.21 -1.80 -6.43
N VAL A 205 0.27 -2.84 -7.11
CA VAL A 205 1.70 -3.20 -7.23
C VAL A 205 2.07 -3.17 -8.70
N GLY A 206 3.09 -2.40 -9.04
CA GLY A 206 3.61 -2.25 -10.39
C GLY A 206 5.04 -2.78 -10.53
N PHE A 207 5.37 -3.19 -11.73
CA PHE A 207 6.68 -3.68 -12.15
C PHE A 207 7.03 -3.01 -13.47
N GLN A 208 7.98 -2.09 -13.47
CA GLN A 208 8.29 -1.30 -14.65
C GLN A 208 9.76 -1.32 -15.01
N ARG A 209 10.01 -1.41 -16.32
CA ARG A 209 11.33 -1.29 -16.92
C ARG A 209 11.84 0.15 -16.91
N GLU A 210 10.92 1.12 -16.93
CA GLU A 210 11.17 2.55 -16.93
C GLU A 210 10.10 3.29 -16.13
N GLY A 211 10.17 4.61 -16.01
CA GLY A 211 9.12 5.38 -15.35
C GLY A 211 7.80 5.30 -16.11
N VAL A 212 6.71 5.07 -15.41
CA VAL A 212 5.35 4.99 -15.98
C VAL A 212 4.40 5.82 -15.15
N ASP A 213 3.62 6.67 -15.83
CA ASP A 213 2.55 7.45 -15.22
C ASP A 213 1.23 6.68 -15.24
N TRP A 214 1.00 5.92 -14.16
CA TRP A 214 -0.20 5.11 -14.02
C TRP A 214 -1.42 5.98 -13.70
N GLN A 215 -2.51 5.78 -14.42
CA GLN A 215 -3.79 6.44 -14.13
C GLN A 215 -4.61 5.60 -13.16
N SER A 216 -5.26 6.25 -12.18
CA SER A 216 -6.24 5.56 -11.33
C SER A 216 -7.35 4.92 -12.16
N PRO A 217 -8.04 3.87 -11.67
CA PRO A 217 -9.11 3.22 -12.40
C PRO A 217 -10.25 4.15 -12.84
N ASP A 218 -10.50 5.23 -12.11
CA ASP A 218 -11.49 6.26 -12.43
C ASP A 218 -10.94 7.42 -13.29
N GLY A 219 -9.62 7.41 -13.57
CA GLY A 219 -8.95 8.47 -14.32
C GLY A 219 -8.74 9.78 -13.57
N ALA A 220 -9.04 9.82 -12.25
CA ALA A 220 -8.99 11.05 -11.46
C ALA A 220 -7.58 11.46 -11.05
N THR A 221 -6.68 10.49 -10.86
CA THR A 221 -5.31 10.69 -10.39
C THR A 221 -4.30 10.05 -11.34
N VAL A 222 -3.08 10.61 -11.36
CA VAL A 222 -1.91 10.04 -12.04
C VAL A 222 -0.84 9.80 -10.99
N ILE A 223 -0.31 8.58 -10.96
CA ILE A 223 0.71 8.14 -10.01
C ILE A 223 1.98 7.84 -10.79
N ASN A 224 2.98 8.69 -10.62
CA ASN A 224 4.30 8.51 -11.23
C ASN A 224 5.04 7.39 -10.51
N ALA A 225 5.26 6.27 -11.19
CA ALA A 225 5.99 5.12 -10.70
C ALA A 225 7.37 5.03 -11.37
N GLY A 226 8.42 5.06 -10.57
CA GLY A 226 9.78 4.89 -11.05
C GLY A 226 10.08 3.46 -11.51
N GLN A 227 11.23 3.26 -12.16
CA GLN A 227 11.72 1.94 -12.57
C GLN A 227 11.82 0.95 -11.39
N GLY A 228 11.51 -0.31 -11.63
CA GLY A 228 11.57 -1.41 -10.67
C GLY A 228 10.21 -1.82 -10.13
N VAL A 229 10.17 -2.30 -8.89
CA VAL A 229 8.92 -2.56 -8.18
C VAL A 229 8.42 -1.26 -7.56
N PHE A 230 7.14 -1.00 -7.70
CA PHE A 230 6.47 0.17 -7.13
C PHE A 230 5.15 -0.25 -6.49
N ILE A 231 4.95 0.10 -5.24
CA ILE A 231 3.71 -0.20 -4.50
C ILE A 231 3.04 1.13 -4.15
N ASN A 232 1.81 1.32 -4.59
CA ASN A 232 0.99 2.42 -4.11
C ASN A 232 0.05 1.91 -3.02
N LEU A 233 0.23 2.42 -1.80
CA LEU A 233 -0.49 1.98 -0.61
C LEU A 233 -1.21 3.17 0.03
N PRO A 234 -2.43 3.51 -0.44
CA PRO A 234 -3.26 4.53 0.18
C PRO A 234 -3.72 4.08 1.57
N THR A 235 -3.74 4.99 2.51
CA THR A 235 -4.27 4.73 3.86
C THR A 235 -4.92 5.98 4.43
N SER A 236 -5.99 5.79 5.19
CA SER A 236 -6.66 6.86 5.95
C SER A 236 -6.03 7.11 7.34
N MET A 237 -4.94 6.42 7.66
CA MET A 237 -4.36 6.49 9.00
C MET A 237 -3.59 7.79 9.22
N THR A 238 -3.76 8.35 10.42
CA THR A 238 -2.87 9.36 10.99
C THR A 238 -2.19 8.78 12.23
N VAL A 239 -0.87 8.92 12.30
CA VAL A 239 -0.06 8.41 13.42
C VAL A 239 0.76 9.54 14.02
N GLU A 240 0.78 9.65 15.34
CA GLU A 240 1.67 10.60 16.03
C GLU A 240 3.13 10.17 15.86
N MET A 241 3.99 11.11 15.41
CA MET A 241 5.38 10.83 15.09
C MET A 241 6.17 10.31 16.29
N SER A 242 5.94 10.87 17.47
CA SER A 242 6.60 10.42 18.71
C SER A 242 6.24 8.97 19.06
N LYS A 243 4.97 8.59 18.85
CA LYS A 243 4.52 7.21 19.04
C LYS A 243 5.16 6.27 18.02
N LEU A 244 5.21 6.70 16.74
CA LEU A 244 5.83 5.89 15.69
C LEU A 244 7.31 5.62 15.99
N ILE A 245 8.06 6.64 16.45
CA ILE A 245 9.48 6.49 16.83
C ILE A 245 9.66 5.53 18.01
N ASN A 246 8.88 5.71 19.08
CA ASN A 246 9.16 5.04 20.36
C ASN A 246 8.49 3.67 20.52
N GLN A 247 7.33 3.45 19.89
CA GLN A 247 6.50 2.27 20.09
C GLN A 247 6.16 1.56 18.77
N GLY A 248 6.11 2.31 17.67
CA GLY A 248 5.59 1.82 16.40
C GLY A 248 4.06 1.69 16.39
N VAL A 249 3.55 1.24 15.24
CA VAL A 249 2.16 0.80 15.05
C VAL A 249 2.11 -0.70 15.29
N GLU A 250 1.31 -1.12 16.27
CA GLU A 250 1.22 -2.51 16.68
C GLU A 250 0.73 -3.43 15.53
N ARG A 251 1.33 -4.62 15.47
CA ARG A 251 0.90 -5.65 14.53
C ARG A 251 -0.47 -6.20 14.92
N LEU A 252 -1.39 -6.22 13.98
CA LEU A 252 -2.66 -6.94 14.11
C LEU A 252 -2.41 -8.45 14.17
N GLN A 253 -3.32 -9.19 14.78
CA GLN A 253 -3.21 -10.65 14.84
C GLN A 253 -3.48 -11.25 13.46
N THR A 254 -2.49 -11.86 12.85
CA THR A 254 -2.60 -12.43 11.49
C THR A 254 -2.64 -13.95 11.49
N HIS A 255 -2.36 -14.61 12.61
CA HIS A 255 -2.38 -16.06 12.75
C HIS A 255 -3.27 -16.48 13.92
N ARG A 256 -3.94 -17.60 13.76
CA ARG A 256 -4.61 -18.27 14.88
C ARG A 256 -3.55 -19.03 15.68
N ASN A 257 -3.72 -19.09 16.99
CA ASN A 257 -2.92 -19.97 17.83
C ASN A 257 -3.39 -21.41 17.60
N ASP A 258 -2.76 -22.13 16.70
CA ASP A 258 -3.02 -23.54 16.50
C ASP A 258 -2.31 -24.31 17.62
N MET A 259 -3.08 -25.10 18.40
CA MET A 259 -2.60 -25.98 19.47
C MET A 259 -1.79 -25.28 20.59
N GLY A 260 -2.09 -24.03 20.89
CA GLY A 260 -1.41 -23.25 21.94
C GLY A 260 0.01 -22.80 21.60
N LYS A 261 0.43 -22.94 20.36
CA LYS A 261 1.68 -22.36 19.88
C LYS A 261 1.36 -21.09 19.08
N GLN A 262 1.97 -20.00 19.50
CA GLN A 262 2.01 -18.79 18.68
C GLN A 262 2.97 -19.07 17.54
N LEU A 263 2.49 -18.99 16.28
CA LEU A 263 3.31 -19.31 15.12
C LEU A 263 4.36 -18.24 14.81
N PHE A 264 4.20 -17.04 15.40
CA PHE A 264 5.16 -15.94 15.29
C PHE A 264 5.06 -15.01 16.49
#